data_be7129c5c866949cd0e31747f0831b19
#
_entry.id   be7129c5c866949cd0e31747f0831b19
#
_cell.length_a   1.000
_cell.length_b   1.000
_cell.length_c   1.000
_cell.angle_alpha   90.00
_cell.angle_beta   90.00
_cell.angle_gamma   90.00
#
_symmetry.space_group_name_H-M   'P 1'
#
loop_
_entity.id
_entity.type
_entity.pdbx_description
1 polymer ?
#
loop_
_entity_poly.entity_id
_entity_poly.type
_entity_poly.pdbx_seq_one_letter_code
_entity_poly.pdbx_strand_id
1 'polypeptide(L)'
;VTPGHVFPIMAWAGGVLERAGHTEAAVDISKLAGLNPSGVICEIMSEDGSMARLPELIEFSKRHNLKIGTVSDLIKYRLKKSKIIEMSSERDFESEMGKNFKLKIFQNTLSGEKHYALVKNITNSKKPTYVRMHKLDVTKDIFEEKNHFGDEISKSFKIIEEKGSGAIVLINNDMAPRIEKIFNQRKITDNKLELREYG
;
A
#
# COMPACT_ATOMS: atom_id res chain seq x y z
N VAL A 1 6.09 31.25 -27.75
CA VAL A 1 5.54 30.60 -28.96
C VAL A 1 4.04 30.80 -28.97
N THR A 2 3.53 31.34 -30.05
CA THR A 2 2.09 31.48 -30.31
C THR A 2 1.77 30.86 -31.68
N PRO A 3 0.71 30.04 -31.80
CA PRO A 3 -0.20 29.61 -30.73
C PRO A 3 0.45 28.59 -29.78
N GLY A 4 -0.09 28.52 -28.55
CA GLY A 4 0.26 27.51 -27.54
C GLY A 4 -1.00 26.93 -26.94
N HIS A 5 -0.90 25.72 -26.40
CA HIS A 5 -2.02 25.02 -25.81
C HIS A 5 -1.68 24.63 -24.37
N VAL A 6 -2.61 24.87 -23.45
CA VAL A 6 -2.60 24.37 -22.07
C VAL A 6 -3.77 23.42 -21.93
N PHE A 7 -3.46 22.11 -21.73
CA PHE A 7 -4.48 21.09 -21.61
C PHE A 7 -4.86 20.88 -20.14
N PRO A 8 -6.14 20.88 -19.80
CA PRO A 8 -6.57 20.50 -18.46
C PRO A 8 -6.36 18.99 -18.27
N ILE A 9 -5.70 18.63 -17.15
CA ILE A 9 -5.46 17.25 -16.75
C ILE A 9 -6.04 17.07 -15.36
N MET A 10 -6.71 15.94 -15.12
CA MET A 10 -7.30 15.62 -13.82
C MET A 10 -6.34 14.73 -13.04
N ALA A 11 -5.97 15.17 -11.83
CA ALA A 11 -5.22 14.35 -10.87
C ALA A 11 -6.14 13.31 -10.23
N TRP A 12 -5.59 12.15 -9.87
CA TRP A 12 -6.30 11.14 -9.09
C TRP A 12 -6.61 11.67 -7.69
N ALA A 13 -7.76 11.27 -7.13
CA ALA A 13 -8.27 11.83 -5.88
C ALA A 13 -7.34 11.58 -4.68
N GLY A 14 -6.69 10.41 -4.62
CA GLY A 14 -5.70 10.05 -3.61
C GLY A 14 -4.35 10.76 -3.76
N GLY A 15 -4.16 11.53 -4.84
CA GLY A 15 -2.92 12.24 -5.13
C GLY A 15 -1.73 11.30 -5.33
N VAL A 16 -0.54 11.73 -4.88
CA VAL A 16 0.71 10.94 -5.05
C VAL A 16 0.69 9.60 -4.30
N LEU A 17 -0.23 9.37 -3.38
CA LEU A 17 -0.40 8.09 -2.69
C LEU A 17 -1.15 7.05 -3.53
N GLU A 18 -1.92 7.50 -4.51
CA GLU A 18 -2.66 6.65 -5.44
C GLU A 18 -1.89 6.49 -6.76
N ARG A 19 -1.33 7.58 -7.28
CA ARG A 19 -0.52 7.61 -8.49
C ARG A 19 0.71 8.50 -8.29
N ALA A 20 1.90 7.93 -8.38
CA ALA A 20 3.18 8.63 -8.20
C ALA A 20 3.52 9.48 -9.43
N GLY A 21 2.68 10.47 -9.77
CA GLY A 21 2.81 11.33 -10.94
C GLY A 21 3.02 12.81 -10.58
N HIS A 22 3.60 13.58 -11.52
CA HIS A 22 3.81 15.03 -11.33
C HIS A 22 2.49 15.80 -11.30
N THR A 23 1.45 15.35 -11.99
CA THR A 23 0.10 15.92 -11.95
C THR A 23 -0.47 15.86 -10.53
N GLU A 24 -0.38 14.66 -9.91
CA GLU A 24 -0.81 14.45 -8.54
C GLU A 24 0.05 15.26 -7.55
N ALA A 25 1.35 15.32 -7.80
CA ALA A 25 2.26 16.09 -6.96
C ALA A 25 1.93 17.59 -6.95
N ALA A 26 1.63 18.18 -8.10
CA ALA A 26 1.26 19.58 -8.21
C ALA A 26 -0.01 19.90 -7.39
N VAL A 27 -1.04 19.06 -7.51
CA VAL A 27 -2.29 19.21 -6.77
C VAL A 27 -2.08 18.99 -5.27
N ASP A 28 -1.30 17.97 -4.88
CA ASP A 28 -1.01 17.67 -3.49
C ASP A 28 -0.23 18.79 -2.79
N ILE A 29 0.76 19.37 -3.45
CA ILE A 29 1.53 20.51 -2.91
C ILE A 29 0.59 21.68 -2.65
N SER A 30 -0.31 22.01 -3.59
CA SER A 30 -1.29 23.08 -3.41
C SER A 30 -2.24 22.81 -2.23
N LYS A 31 -2.76 21.58 -2.12
CA LYS A 31 -3.58 21.17 -0.96
C LYS A 31 -2.83 21.28 0.36
N LEU A 32 -1.57 20.83 0.42
CA LEU A 32 -0.74 20.88 1.62
C LEU A 32 -0.39 22.31 2.03
N ALA A 33 -0.33 23.21 1.07
CA ALA A 33 -0.16 24.65 1.32
C ALA A 33 -1.47 25.37 1.74
N GLY A 34 -2.59 24.66 1.81
CA GLY A 34 -3.90 25.26 2.12
C GLY A 34 -4.49 26.08 0.97
N LEU A 35 -4.00 25.87 -0.24
CA LEU A 35 -4.43 26.57 -1.45
C LEU A 35 -5.47 25.73 -2.23
N ASN A 36 -6.02 26.36 -3.28
CA ASN A 36 -6.91 25.67 -4.21
C ASN A 36 -6.18 24.44 -4.83
N PRO A 37 -6.81 23.25 -4.90
CA PRO A 37 -6.16 22.03 -5.37
C PRO A 37 -5.97 22.01 -6.89
N SER A 38 -5.15 22.90 -7.39
CA SER A 38 -4.81 23.05 -8.80
C SER A 38 -3.36 23.49 -8.95
N GLY A 39 -2.75 23.23 -10.10
CA GLY A 39 -1.39 23.65 -10.40
C GLY A 39 -1.14 23.66 -11.90
N VAL A 40 -0.15 24.46 -12.31
CA VAL A 40 0.37 24.45 -13.67
C VAL A 40 1.67 23.67 -13.69
N ILE A 41 1.82 22.76 -14.62
CA ILE A 41 3.05 21.95 -14.80
C ILE A 41 3.62 22.22 -16.18
N CYS A 42 4.95 22.22 -16.26
CA CYS A 42 5.69 22.37 -17.51
C CYS A 42 7.01 21.60 -17.39
N GLU A 43 7.36 20.88 -18.43
CA GLU A 43 8.64 20.19 -18.52
C GLU A 43 9.78 21.20 -18.72
N ILE A 44 10.94 20.90 -18.10
CA ILE A 44 12.17 21.65 -18.30
C ILE A 44 13.04 20.90 -19.30
N MET A 45 13.36 21.56 -20.41
CA MET A 45 14.23 21.02 -21.45
C MET A 45 15.66 21.50 -21.26
N SER A 46 16.60 20.65 -21.63
CA SER A 46 18.02 20.99 -21.79
C SER A 46 18.24 21.81 -23.08
N GLU A 47 19.41 22.42 -23.23
CA GLU A 47 19.74 23.27 -24.39
C GLU A 47 19.69 22.49 -25.73
N ASP A 48 19.94 21.19 -25.69
CA ASP A 48 19.86 20.29 -26.85
C ASP A 48 18.43 19.85 -27.21
N GLY A 49 17.42 20.31 -26.47
CA GLY A 49 16.02 19.98 -26.66
C GLY A 49 15.59 18.67 -25.99
N SER A 50 16.47 17.93 -25.33
CA SER A 50 16.12 16.78 -24.51
C SER A 50 15.49 17.18 -23.20
N MET A 51 14.81 16.23 -22.51
CA MET A 51 14.26 16.49 -21.17
C MET A 51 15.38 16.54 -20.13
N ALA A 52 15.48 17.67 -19.42
CA ALA A 52 16.45 17.87 -18.34
C ALA A 52 16.31 16.79 -17.26
N ARG A 53 17.44 16.28 -16.77
CA ARG A 53 17.53 15.26 -15.74
C ARG A 53 18.02 15.86 -14.42
N LEU A 54 17.99 15.06 -13.35
CA LEU A 54 18.25 15.54 -11.99
C LEU A 54 19.52 16.38 -11.86
N PRO A 55 20.69 16.03 -12.43
CA PRO A 55 21.90 16.87 -12.33
C PRO A 55 21.70 18.28 -12.90
N GLU A 56 21.10 18.37 -14.07
CA GLU A 56 20.81 19.64 -14.76
C GLU A 56 19.75 20.46 -14.03
N LEU A 57 18.71 19.76 -13.50
CA LEU A 57 17.65 20.40 -12.70
C LEU A 57 18.16 20.98 -11.41
N ILE A 58 19.19 20.39 -10.78
CA ILE A 58 19.85 20.95 -9.59
C ILE A 58 20.52 22.28 -9.94
N GLU A 59 21.25 22.34 -11.02
CA GLU A 59 21.89 23.58 -11.48
C GLU A 59 20.86 24.64 -11.92
N PHE A 60 19.82 24.21 -12.63
CA PHE A 60 18.69 25.06 -12.99
C PHE A 60 18.02 25.68 -11.75
N SER A 61 17.74 24.85 -10.73
CA SER A 61 17.11 25.31 -9.50
C SER A 61 17.97 26.37 -8.77
N LYS A 62 19.29 26.19 -8.73
CA LYS A 62 20.21 27.16 -8.14
C LYS A 62 20.23 28.47 -8.95
N ARG A 63 20.35 28.37 -10.27
CA ARG A 63 20.40 29.53 -11.19
C ARG A 63 19.15 30.40 -11.07
N HIS A 64 17.99 29.79 -10.93
CA HIS A 64 16.70 30.47 -10.90
C HIS A 64 16.14 30.66 -9.48
N ASN A 65 16.91 30.30 -8.45
CA ASN A 65 16.47 30.34 -7.05
C ASN A 65 15.15 29.63 -6.81
N LEU A 66 14.98 28.42 -7.41
CA LEU A 66 13.80 27.57 -7.29
C LEU A 66 14.03 26.49 -6.27
N LYS A 67 12.94 26.06 -5.63
CA LYS A 67 12.95 24.87 -4.77
C LYS A 67 12.84 23.63 -5.64
N ILE A 68 13.58 22.58 -5.27
CA ILE A 68 13.51 21.27 -5.93
C ILE A 68 13.11 20.22 -4.90
N GLY A 69 12.26 19.30 -5.31
CA GLY A 69 11.82 18.16 -4.52
C GLY A 69 11.54 16.96 -5.40
N THR A 70 11.40 15.79 -4.79
CA THR A 70 11.05 14.56 -5.51
C THR A 70 9.63 14.10 -5.16
N VAL A 71 8.97 13.44 -6.10
CA VAL A 71 7.66 12.79 -5.85
C VAL A 71 7.81 11.74 -4.73
N SER A 72 8.94 11.04 -4.66
CA SER A 72 9.23 10.07 -3.61
C SER A 72 9.25 10.71 -2.21
N ASP A 73 9.82 11.90 -2.04
CA ASP A 73 9.85 12.60 -0.76
C ASP A 73 8.47 13.14 -0.39
N LEU A 74 7.70 13.60 -1.38
CA LEU A 74 6.31 14.01 -1.16
C LEU A 74 5.44 12.82 -0.70
N ILE A 75 5.61 11.64 -1.30
CA ILE A 75 4.96 10.41 -0.85
C ILE A 75 5.31 10.11 0.61
N LYS A 76 6.59 10.12 0.97
CA LYS A 76 7.03 9.91 2.36
C LYS A 76 6.42 10.93 3.32
N TYR A 77 6.37 12.18 2.92
CA TYR A 77 5.76 13.26 3.71
C TYR A 77 4.26 13.00 3.91
N ARG A 78 3.54 12.68 2.82
CA ARG A 78 2.11 12.37 2.88
C ARG A 78 1.80 11.15 3.74
N LEU A 79 2.57 10.07 3.63
CA LEU A 79 2.42 8.88 4.48
C LEU A 79 2.55 9.19 5.98
N LYS A 80 3.42 10.16 6.35
CA LYS A 80 3.56 10.58 7.75
C LYS A 80 2.42 11.48 8.24
N LYS A 81 1.80 12.26 7.37
CA LYS A 81 0.79 13.27 7.72
C LYS A 81 -0.64 12.82 7.51
N SER A 82 -0.90 11.96 6.53
CA SER A 82 -2.25 11.51 6.20
C SER A 82 -2.62 10.26 7.00
N LYS A 83 -3.79 10.28 7.63
CA LYS A 83 -4.40 9.08 8.21
C LYS A 83 -5.04 8.29 7.07
N ILE A 84 -4.28 7.39 6.47
CA ILE A 84 -4.77 6.54 5.39
C ILE A 84 -5.41 5.25 5.87
N ILE A 85 -5.28 4.93 7.15
CA ILE A 85 -5.90 3.76 7.80
C ILE A 85 -6.80 4.26 8.91
N GLU A 86 -8.07 3.91 8.85
CA GLU A 86 -9.07 4.26 9.86
C GLU A 86 -9.74 3.00 10.41
N MET A 87 -10.00 2.99 11.71
CA MET A 87 -10.76 1.90 12.34
C MET A 87 -12.24 2.09 12.01
N SER A 88 -12.83 1.13 11.31
CA SER A 88 -14.24 1.17 10.92
C SER A 88 -15.16 0.49 11.92
N SER A 89 -14.68 -0.54 12.63
CA SER A 89 -15.47 -1.22 13.67
C SER A 89 -14.60 -2.02 14.63
N GLU A 90 -15.16 -2.31 15.81
CA GLU A 90 -14.58 -3.16 16.84
C GLU A 90 -15.69 -4.02 17.47
N ARG A 91 -15.37 -5.28 17.79
CA ARG A 91 -16.23 -6.18 18.54
C ARG A 91 -15.44 -7.20 19.34
N ASP A 92 -16.06 -7.77 20.35
CA ASP A 92 -15.49 -8.93 21.04
C ASP A 92 -15.46 -10.15 20.10
N PHE A 93 -14.43 -10.96 20.25
CA PHE A 93 -14.18 -12.11 19.38
C PHE A 93 -13.67 -13.29 20.21
N GLU A 94 -14.35 -14.42 20.04
CA GLU A 94 -13.96 -15.71 20.59
C GLU A 94 -13.91 -16.77 19.50
N SER A 95 -12.96 -17.69 19.58
CA SER A 95 -12.83 -18.83 18.70
C SER A 95 -12.22 -20.01 19.45
N GLU A 96 -12.22 -21.18 18.83
CA GLU A 96 -11.52 -22.36 19.34
C GLU A 96 -10.00 -22.14 19.50
N MET A 97 -9.43 -21.18 18.74
CA MET A 97 -8.00 -20.84 18.79
C MET A 97 -7.64 -19.87 19.90
N GLY A 98 -8.61 -19.12 20.45
CA GLY A 98 -8.33 -18.15 21.52
C GLY A 98 -9.57 -17.41 22.00
N LYS A 99 -9.54 -16.99 23.28
CA LYS A 99 -10.64 -16.31 23.98
C LYS A 99 -10.24 -14.89 24.37
N ASN A 100 -11.26 -14.06 24.60
CA ASN A 100 -11.09 -12.66 25.04
C ASN A 100 -10.23 -11.82 24.08
N PHE A 101 -10.40 -11.99 22.78
CA PHE A 101 -9.87 -11.10 21.78
C PHE A 101 -10.89 -10.03 21.40
N LYS A 102 -10.40 -8.91 20.88
CA LYS A 102 -11.18 -7.92 20.16
C LYS A 102 -10.82 -7.97 18.70
N LEU A 103 -11.81 -8.14 17.84
CA LEU A 103 -11.66 -8.00 16.40
C LEU A 103 -11.84 -6.52 16.04
N LYS A 104 -10.80 -5.94 15.49
CA LYS A 104 -10.80 -4.57 14.95
C LYS A 104 -10.72 -4.63 13.43
N ILE A 105 -11.56 -3.86 12.77
CA ILE A 105 -11.55 -3.72 11.31
C ILE A 105 -11.04 -2.35 10.96
N PHE A 106 -10.02 -2.30 10.13
CA PHE A 106 -9.42 -1.09 9.60
C PHE A 106 -9.67 -0.99 8.11
N GLN A 107 -9.93 0.21 7.63
CA GLN A 107 -10.12 0.48 6.22
C GLN A 107 -9.06 1.45 5.73
N ASN A 108 -8.47 1.13 4.59
CA ASN A 108 -7.65 2.06 3.84
C ASN A 108 -8.58 3.05 3.13
N THR A 109 -8.45 4.33 3.46
CA THR A 109 -9.33 5.39 2.94
C THR A 109 -9.10 5.70 1.46
N LEU A 110 -7.98 5.27 0.89
CA LEU A 110 -7.64 5.47 -0.52
C LEU A 110 -8.11 4.31 -1.40
N SER A 111 -7.78 3.07 -1.00
CA SER A 111 -8.14 1.87 -1.77
C SER A 111 -9.48 1.27 -1.39
N GLY A 112 -10.04 1.63 -0.23
CA GLY A 112 -11.23 0.99 0.32
C GLY A 112 -10.98 -0.40 0.93
N GLU A 113 -9.76 -0.93 0.82
CA GLU A 113 -9.40 -2.24 1.36
C GLU A 113 -9.57 -2.31 2.87
N LYS A 114 -10.02 -3.46 3.35
CA LYS A 114 -10.20 -3.73 4.78
C LYS A 114 -9.13 -4.67 5.29
N HIS A 115 -8.53 -4.31 6.41
CA HIS A 115 -7.57 -5.11 7.14
C HIS A 115 -8.14 -5.46 8.52
N TYR A 116 -7.69 -6.53 9.13
CA TYR A 116 -8.25 -7.02 10.38
C TYR A 116 -7.14 -7.13 11.44
N ALA A 117 -7.48 -6.85 12.69
CA ALA A 117 -6.59 -7.11 13.82
C ALA A 117 -7.35 -7.81 14.94
N LEU A 118 -6.81 -8.92 15.40
CA LEU A 118 -7.24 -9.60 16.61
C LEU A 118 -6.32 -9.16 17.74
N VAL A 119 -6.87 -8.48 18.73
CA VAL A 119 -6.11 -7.81 19.77
C VAL A 119 -6.51 -8.35 21.14
N LYS A 120 -5.51 -8.73 21.96
CA LYS A 120 -5.72 -9.17 23.33
C LYS A 120 -4.92 -8.32 24.31
N ASN A 121 -5.58 -7.69 25.26
CA ASN A 121 -5.00 -6.97 26.40
C ASN A 121 -3.84 -6.01 26.06
N ILE A 122 -3.87 -5.35 24.90
CA ILE A 122 -2.89 -4.32 24.60
C ILE A 122 -3.29 -3.06 25.35
N THR A 123 -2.53 -2.73 26.37
CA THR A 123 -2.62 -1.48 27.11
C THR A 123 -1.48 -0.55 26.69
N ASN A 124 -1.63 0.76 26.93
CA ASN A 124 -0.58 1.77 26.66
C ASN A 124 0.66 1.59 27.58
N SER A 125 1.08 0.37 27.84
CA SER A 125 2.24 0.08 28.63
C SER A 125 3.52 0.29 27.81
N LYS A 126 4.60 0.72 28.48
CA LYS A 126 5.95 0.82 27.87
C LYS A 126 6.58 -0.55 27.58
N LYS A 127 5.87 -1.64 27.85
CA LYS A 127 6.36 -3.01 27.61
C LYS A 127 6.22 -3.38 26.14
N PRO A 128 7.19 -4.12 25.57
CA PRO A 128 7.08 -4.65 24.21
C PRO A 128 5.82 -5.53 24.06
N THR A 129 5.15 -5.38 22.93
CA THR A 129 3.93 -6.13 22.61
C THR A 129 4.24 -7.16 21.52
N TYR A 130 3.74 -8.37 21.67
CA TYR A 130 3.85 -9.40 20.63
C TYR A 130 2.89 -9.09 19.50
N VAL A 131 3.41 -8.92 18.27
CA VAL A 131 2.61 -8.63 17.09
C VAL A 131 2.98 -9.57 15.97
N ARG A 132 2.02 -10.30 15.44
CA ARG A 132 2.15 -11.04 14.20
C ARG A 132 1.53 -10.23 13.07
N MET A 133 2.33 -9.88 12.08
CA MET A 133 1.85 -9.37 10.80
C MET A 133 1.71 -10.54 9.83
N HIS A 134 0.49 -10.78 9.33
CA HIS A 134 0.21 -11.89 8.43
C HIS A 134 -0.53 -11.37 7.18
N LYS A 135 -0.02 -11.69 6.02
CA LYS A 135 -0.67 -11.41 4.75
C LYS A 135 -1.61 -12.56 4.43
N LEU A 136 -2.91 -12.29 4.37
CA LEU A 136 -3.91 -13.31 4.05
C LEU A 136 -3.65 -13.94 2.69
N ASP A 137 -3.67 -15.27 2.68
CA ASP A 137 -3.57 -16.08 1.48
C ASP A 137 -4.62 -17.21 1.58
N VAL A 138 -5.72 -17.08 0.83
CA VAL A 138 -6.86 -18.01 0.90
C VAL A 138 -6.45 -19.44 0.63
N THR A 139 -5.52 -19.67 -0.31
CA THR A 139 -5.09 -21.03 -0.66
C THR A 139 -4.35 -21.71 0.47
N LYS A 140 -3.59 -20.93 1.25
CA LYS A 140 -2.79 -21.42 2.36
C LYS A 140 -3.56 -21.42 3.67
N ASP A 141 -4.26 -20.31 3.94
CA ASP A 141 -4.87 -20.07 5.25
C ASP A 141 -6.25 -20.74 5.39
N ILE A 142 -6.96 -21.00 4.27
CA ILE A 142 -8.30 -21.59 4.27
C ILE A 142 -8.32 -22.98 3.62
N PHE A 143 -7.64 -23.15 2.47
CA PHE A 143 -7.67 -24.43 1.74
C PHE A 143 -6.50 -25.36 2.09
N GLU A 144 -5.60 -24.96 3.01
CA GLU A 144 -4.50 -25.79 3.54
C GLU A 144 -3.68 -26.45 2.41
N GLU A 145 -3.27 -25.68 1.41
CA GLU A 145 -2.51 -26.16 0.24
C GLU A 145 -1.31 -27.02 0.67
N LYS A 146 -1.21 -28.27 0.17
CA LYS A 146 -0.14 -29.21 0.51
C LYS A 146 1.23 -28.58 0.34
N ASN A 147 2.15 -28.82 1.29
CA ASN A 147 3.51 -28.27 1.41
C ASN A 147 3.60 -26.82 1.94
N HIS A 148 2.55 -26.29 2.54
CA HIS A 148 2.63 -25.04 3.30
C HIS A 148 2.45 -25.32 4.79
N PHE A 149 3.31 -24.68 5.60
CA PHE A 149 3.20 -24.69 7.06
C PHE A 149 2.05 -23.78 7.48
N GLY A 150 0.81 -24.18 7.19
CA GLY A 150 -0.44 -23.43 7.44
C GLY A 150 -0.78 -23.16 8.90
N ASP A 151 0.20 -23.32 9.80
CA ASP A 151 0.01 -23.28 11.24
C ASP A 151 0.47 -21.95 11.90
N GLU A 152 0.82 -20.94 11.09
CA GLU A 152 1.39 -19.69 11.61
C GLU A 152 0.39 -18.86 12.41
N ILE A 153 -0.88 -18.83 11.99
CA ILE A 153 -1.95 -18.12 12.68
C ILE A 153 -2.24 -18.81 14.00
N SER A 154 -2.43 -20.14 13.99
CA SER A 154 -2.69 -20.95 15.18
C SER A 154 -1.55 -20.86 16.20
N LYS A 155 -0.29 -20.93 15.75
CA LYS A 155 0.89 -20.70 16.59
C LYS A 155 0.90 -19.31 17.21
N SER A 156 0.50 -18.30 16.46
CA SER A 156 0.42 -16.93 16.95
C SER A 156 -0.63 -16.77 18.04
N PHE A 157 -1.80 -17.41 17.88
CA PHE A 157 -2.81 -17.45 18.94
C PHE A 157 -2.26 -18.08 20.22
N LYS A 158 -1.60 -19.24 20.12
CA LYS A 158 -1.00 -19.93 21.30
C LYS A 158 -0.01 -19.04 22.03
N ILE A 159 0.91 -18.39 21.29
CA ILE A 159 1.89 -17.48 21.88
C ILE A 159 1.21 -16.31 22.60
N ILE A 160 0.20 -15.69 22.00
CA ILE A 160 -0.51 -14.56 22.61
C ILE A 160 -1.33 -15.01 23.81
N GLU A 161 -1.93 -16.21 23.78
CA GLU A 161 -2.61 -16.79 24.93
C GLU A 161 -1.64 -17.00 26.11
N GLU A 162 -0.48 -17.62 25.86
CA GLU A 162 0.56 -17.85 26.88
C GLU A 162 1.12 -16.54 27.44
N LYS A 163 1.31 -15.53 26.62
CA LYS A 163 1.83 -14.21 27.03
C LYS A 163 0.78 -13.29 27.62
N GLY A 164 -0.50 -13.61 27.44
CA GLY A 164 -1.63 -12.85 27.94
C GLY A 164 -1.91 -11.53 27.23
N SER A 165 -1.06 -11.10 26.28
CA SER A 165 -1.25 -9.87 25.50
C SER A 165 -0.58 -9.94 24.15
N GLY A 166 -1.17 -9.33 23.13
CA GLY A 166 -0.62 -9.28 21.80
C GLY A 166 -1.63 -8.95 20.70
N ALA A 167 -1.19 -8.95 19.45
CA ALA A 167 -2.04 -8.75 18.30
C ALA A 167 -1.65 -9.65 17.12
N ILE A 168 -2.65 -10.10 16.38
CA ILE A 168 -2.50 -10.71 15.05
C ILE A 168 -3.12 -9.74 14.05
N VAL A 169 -2.32 -9.18 13.17
CA VAL A 169 -2.75 -8.26 12.13
C VAL A 169 -2.81 -8.99 10.81
N LEU A 170 -4.01 -9.10 10.26
CA LEU A 170 -4.29 -9.76 9.00
C LEU A 170 -4.38 -8.70 7.90
N ILE A 171 -3.38 -8.66 7.03
CA ILE A 171 -3.35 -7.75 5.89
C ILE A 171 -4.08 -8.43 4.74
N ASN A 172 -5.25 -7.89 4.41
CA ASN A 172 -5.97 -8.27 3.22
C ASN A 172 -5.40 -7.49 2.03
N ASN A 173 -5.01 -8.19 0.99
CA ASN A 173 -4.75 -7.61 -0.31
C ASN A 173 -5.89 -8.03 -1.22
N ASP A 174 -6.24 -7.19 -2.17
CA ASP A 174 -7.23 -7.54 -3.19
C ASP A 174 -6.83 -8.88 -3.85
N MET A 175 -7.62 -9.91 -3.51
CA MET A 175 -7.21 -11.31 -3.77
C MET A 175 -7.65 -11.79 -5.14
N ALA A 176 -8.65 -11.15 -5.75
CA ALA A 176 -9.20 -11.56 -7.03
C ALA A 176 -8.13 -11.60 -8.16
N PRO A 177 -7.32 -10.55 -8.37
CA PRO A 177 -6.29 -10.58 -9.41
C PRO A 177 -5.18 -11.61 -9.15
N ARG A 178 -4.95 -11.94 -7.87
CA ARG A 178 -3.89 -12.89 -7.47
C ARG A 178 -4.32 -14.33 -7.67
N ILE A 179 -5.57 -14.64 -7.36
CA ILE A 179 -6.16 -15.97 -7.61
C ILE A 179 -6.16 -16.22 -9.12
N GLU A 180 -6.65 -15.29 -9.94
CA GLU A 180 -6.61 -15.41 -11.40
C GLU A 180 -5.18 -15.61 -11.94
N LYS A 181 -4.20 -14.90 -11.40
CA LYS A 181 -2.80 -15.06 -11.80
C LYS A 181 -2.25 -16.43 -11.47
N ILE A 182 -2.57 -16.99 -10.30
CA ILE A 182 -2.18 -18.33 -9.89
C ILE A 182 -2.84 -19.38 -10.80
N PHE A 183 -4.14 -19.24 -11.09
CA PHE A 183 -4.86 -20.13 -12.01
C PHE A 183 -4.27 -20.07 -13.42
N ASN A 184 -3.97 -18.89 -13.93
CA ASN A 184 -3.39 -18.72 -15.27
C ASN A 184 -1.94 -19.26 -15.36
N GLN A 185 -1.16 -19.15 -14.30
CA GLN A 185 0.18 -19.75 -14.24
C GLN A 185 0.14 -21.28 -14.24
N ARG A 186 -0.82 -21.89 -13.56
CA ARG A 186 -1.01 -23.37 -13.57
C ARG A 186 -1.43 -23.88 -14.97
N LYS A 187 -2.34 -23.19 -15.67
CA LYS A 187 -2.70 -23.55 -17.05
C LYS A 187 -1.50 -23.53 -18.00
N ILE A 188 -0.56 -22.62 -17.83
CA ILE A 188 0.66 -22.54 -18.68
C ILE A 188 1.60 -23.71 -18.38
N THR A 189 1.65 -24.18 -17.12
CA THR A 189 2.51 -25.32 -16.73
C THR A 189 1.93 -26.64 -17.22
N ASP A 190 0.62 -26.81 -17.13
CA ASP A 190 -0.07 -28.00 -17.62
C ASP A 190 0.01 -28.13 -19.15
N ASN A 191 -0.20 -27.05 -19.87
CA ASN A 191 -0.02 -27.02 -21.35
C ASN A 191 1.44 -27.30 -21.78
N LYS A 192 2.46 -26.95 -20.97
CA LYS A 192 3.85 -27.31 -21.26
C LYS A 192 4.17 -28.79 -21.00
N LEU A 193 3.45 -29.42 -20.07
CA LEU A 193 3.56 -30.86 -19.82
C LEU A 193 2.90 -31.67 -20.96
N GLU A 194 1.72 -31.28 -21.42
CA GLU A 194 1.05 -31.93 -22.57
C GLU A 194 1.87 -31.84 -23.87
N LEU A 195 2.55 -30.70 -24.10
CA LEU A 195 3.43 -30.55 -25.27
C LEU A 195 4.73 -31.36 -25.22
N ARG A 196 5.08 -31.95 -24.05
CA ARG A 196 6.25 -32.84 -23.91
C ARG A 196 5.94 -34.32 -24.14
N GLU A 197 4.65 -34.69 -24.11
CA GLU A 197 4.22 -36.08 -24.36
C GLU A 197 4.00 -36.38 -25.87
N TYR A 198 4.07 -35.37 -26.75
CA TYR A 198 3.89 -35.47 -28.21
C TYR A 198 5.15 -35.07 -29.01
N GLY A 199 6.32 -35.12 -28.39
CA GLY A 199 7.61 -34.84 -29.05
C GLY A 199 8.54 -36.02 -29.07
#